data_b620e18f88644eee1d7a6bb5eea6fd57
#
_entry.id   b620e18f88644eee1d7a6bb5eea6fd57
#
_cell.length_a   1.000
_cell.length_b   1.000
_cell.length_c   1.000
_cell.angle_alpha   90.00
_cell.angle_beta   90.00
_cell.angle_gamma   90.00
#
_symmetry.space_group_name_H-M   'P 1'
#
loop_
_entity.id
_entity.type
_entity.pdbx_description
1 polymer ?
#
loop_
_entity_poly.entity_id
_entity_poly.type
_entity_poly.pdbx_seq_one_letter_code
_entity_poly.pdbx_strand_id
1 'polypeptide(L)'
;MALLEIQGLTKKFGGLTAVNNFDMVVEKGEIAGLIGPNGAGKTTVFNTISGIFKPSSGKVLFKGQDITGFSPHNVVRMGLVRTFQITTVFSDLSVLENIRLGSHLLAKLSFWDDLLTTPYQRRKEKELFAKAATLAEFLGLGDKTNELAKNLSHGHQRALEFAIALASDPEMVLLDEPVAGMSSEETQEMMRIIRATRDRGVTVLLVEHDMKMVMNICTNLYVLNFGNKLAEGNPQQICANESVISAYLGSEYKPKC
;
A
#
# COMPACT_ATOMS: atom_id res chain seq x y z
N MET A 1 15.23 10.17 -6.81
CA MET A 1 15.59 9.00 -7.65
C MET A 1 14.37 8.10 -7.70
N ALA A 2 13.83 7.87 -8.91
CA ALA A 2 12.60 7.10 -9.10
C ALA A 2 12.73 5.69 -8.49
N LEU A 3 11.80 5.34 -7.60
CA LEU A 3 11.71 4.00 -7.00
C LEU A 3 10.74 3.13 -7.78
N LEU A 4 9.58 3.68 -8.15
CA LEU A 4 8.59 3.04 -9.02
C LEU A 4 8.35 3.92 -10.24
N GLU A 5 8.35 3.32 -11.42
CA GLU A 5 8.09 4.01 -12.67
C GLU A 5 7.13 3.19 -13.53
N ILE A 6 6.07 3.82 -14.00
CA ILE A 6 5.08 3.23 -14.90
C ILE A 6 5.17 3.97 -16.22
N GLN A 7 5.33 3.24 -17.32
CA GLN A 7 5.52 3.77 -18.66
C GLN A 7 4.46 3.22 -19.60
N GLY A 8 3.56 4.07 -20.07
CA GLY A 8 2.54 3.75 -21.08
C GLY A 8 1.63 2.59 -20.71
N LEU A 9 1.34 2.42 -19.41
CA LEU A 9 0.57 1.28 -18.90
C LEU A 9 -0.82 1.26 -19.50
N THR A 10 -1.14 0.14 -20.17
CA THR A 10 -2.47 -0.10 -20.71
C THR A 10 -2.97 -1.46 -20.23
N LYS A 11 -4.21 -1.52 -19.75
CA LYS A 11 -4.89 -2.76 -19.38
C LYS A 11 -6.27 -2.82 -19.99
N LYS A 12 -6.49 -3.89 -20.77
CA LYS A 12 -7.77 -4.20 -21.42
C LYS A 12 -8.36 -5.47 -20.84
N PHE A 13 -9.67 -5.49 -20.69
CA PHE A 13 -10.47 -6.66 -20.34
C PHE A 13 -11.52 -6.86 -21.45
N GLY A 14 -11.29 -7.77 -22.36
CA GLY A 14 -12.09 -7.91 -23.56
C GLY A 14 -12.14 -6.60 -24.36
N GLY A 15 -13.31 -6.06 -24.58
CA GLY A 15 -13.52 -4.76 -25.26
C GLY A 15 -13.33 -3.52 -24.39
N LEU A 16 -13.22 -3.67 -23.06
CA LEU A 16 -13.09 -2.55 -22.14
C LEU A 16 -11.60 -2.21 -21.92
N THR A 17 -11.22 -0.96 -22.17
CA THR A 17 -9.91 -0.44 -21.76
C THR A 17 -10.05 0.21 -20.38
N ALA A 18 -9.58 -0.50 -19.33
CA ALA A 18 -9.70 -0.05 -17.93
C ALA A 18 -8.61 0.95 -17.54
N VAL A 19 -7.43 0.87 -18.16
CA VAL A 19 -6.33 1.84 -18.05
C VAL A 19 -5.73 2.02 -19.44
N ASN A 20 -5.45 3.26 -19.83
CA ASN A 20 -5.01 3.61 -21.16
C ASN A 20 -3.79 4.54 -21.10
N ASN A 21 -2.66 4.06 -21.57
CA ASN A 21 -1.41 4.83 -21.71
C ASN A 21 -1.06 5.65 -20.45
N PHE A 22 -1.08 5.02 -19.28
CA PHE A 22 -0.87 5.69 -17.99
C PHE A 22 0.60 5.69 -17.62
N ASP A 23 1.12 6.88 -17.30
CA ASP A 23 2.49 7.12 -16.83
C ASP A 23 2.45 7.64 -15.39
N MET A 24 3.38 7.16 -14.54
CA MET A 24 3.52 7.58 -13.15
C MET A 24 4.96 7.35 -12.68
N VAL A 25 5.47 8.26 -11.86
CA VAL A 25 6.78 8.13 -11.21
C VAL A 25 6.63 8.38 -9.72
N VAL A 26 7.10 7.46 -8.88
CA VAL A 26 7.15 7.64 -7.42
C VAL A 26 8.60 7.66 -6.98
N GLU A 27 8.98 8.76 -6.35
CA GLU A 27 10.34 8.95 -5.84
C GLU A 27 10.54 8.21 -4.51
N LYS A 28 11.79 7.83 -4.22
CA LYS A 28 12.12 7.19 -2.94
C LYS A 28 11.84 8.13 -1.76
N GLY A 29 11.16 7.62 -0.73
CA GLY A 29 10.80 8.38 0.46
C GLY A 29 9.61 9.33 0.27
N GLU A 30 8.85 9.13 -0.80
CA GLU A 30 7.65 9.89 -1.11
C GLU A 30 6.39 9.22 -0.52
N ILE A 31 5.36 10.01 -0.22
CA ILE A 31 3.98 9.55 -0.08
C ILE A 31 3.24 10.05 -1.31
N ALA A 32 3.03 9.18 -2.30
CA ALA A 32 2.28 9.48 -3.50
C ALA A 32 0.83 8.98 -3.38
N GLY A 33 -0.11 9.70 -3.99
CA GLY A 33 -1.51 9.30 -4.04
C GLY A 33 -2.00 9.07 -5.47
N LEU A 34 -2.71 7.96 -5.69
CA LEU A 34 -3.46 7.70 -6.90
C LEU A 34 -4.95 7.87 -6.61
N ILE A 35 -5.53 8.93 -7.12
CA ILE A 35 -6.92 9.31 -6.85
C ILE A 35 -7.77 9.31 -8.12
N GLY A 36 -9.08 9.34 -7.97
CA GLY A 36 -10.02 9.33 -9.10
C GLY A 36 -11.40 8.82 -8.68
N PRO A 37 -12.44 9.08 -9.45
CA PRO A 37 -13.79 8.56 -9.18
C PRO A 37 -13.81 7.03 -9.12
N ASN A 38 -14.93 6.48 -8.64
CA ASN A 38 -15.16 5.05 -8.70
C ASN A 38 -15.20 4.59 -10.17
N GLY A 39 -14.55 3.46 -10.46
CA GLY A 39 -14.40 2.98 -11.83
C GLY A 39 -13.32 3.67 -12.67
N ALA A 40 -12.58 4.65 -12.13
CA ALA A 40 -11.52 5.35 -12.87
C ALA A 40 -10.35 4.46 -13.31
N GLY A 41 -10.18 3.26 -12.72
CA GLY A 41 -9.10 2.34 -13.05
C GLY A 41 -8.01 2.21 -11.97
N LYS A 42 -8.14 2.88 -10.83
CA LYS A 42 -7.15 2.87 -9.72
C LYS A 42 -6.77 1.46 -9.27
N THR A 43 -7.75 0.63 -8.94
CA THR A 43 -7.54 -0.77 -8.52
C THR A 43 -6.87 -1.59 -9.64
N THR A 44 -7.15 -1.28 -10.91
CA THR A 44 -6.49 -1.94 -12.05
C THR A 44 -5.01 -1.59 -12.11
N VAL A 45 -4.64 -0.33 -11.88
CA VAL A 45 -3.24 0.10 -11.78
C VAL A 45 -2.55 -0.62 -10.62
N PHE A 46 -3.14 -0.63 -9.43
CA PHE A 46 -2.60 -1.32 -8.25
C PHE A 46 -2.43 -2.84 -8.48
N ASN A 47 -3.44 -3.48 -9.07
CA ASN A 47 -3.38 -4.90 -9.42
C ASN A 47 -2.26 -5.20 -10.44
N THR A 48 -1.97 -4.25 -11.32
CA THR A 48 -0.91 -4.41 -12.32
C THR A 48 0.47 -4.22 -11.69
N ILE A 49 0.65 -3.20 -10.84
CA ILE A 49 1.90 -2.97 -10.10
C ILE A 49 2.22 -4.15 -9.20
N SER A 50 1.22 -4.67 -8.47
CA SER A 50 1.39 -5.79 -7.53
C SER A 50 1.48 -7.16 -8.20
N GLY A 51 1.43 -7.23 -9.55
CA GLY A 51 1.59 -8.47 -10.31
C GLY A 51 0.36 -9.37 -10.37
N ILE A 52 -0.81 -8.91 -9.87
CA ILE A 52 -2.09 -9.64 -9.97
C ILE A 52 -2.56 -9.66 -11.42
N PHE A 53 -2.41 -8.53 -12.13
CA PHE A 53 -2.74 -8.44 -13.55
C PHE A 53 -1.49 -8.20 -14.37
N LYS A 54 -1.35 -8.98 -15.46
CA LYS A 54 -0.38 -8.65 -16.50
C LYS A 54 -0.94 -7.50 -17.33
N PRO A 55 -0.18 -6.43 -17.61
CA PRO A 55 -0.62 -5.34 -18.48
C PRO A 55 -0.82 -5.84 -19.93
N SER A 56 -1.65 -5.15 -20.69
CA SER A 56 -1.82 -5.39 -22.13
C SER A 56 -0.68 -4.78 -22.92
N SER A 57 -0.14 -3.64 -22.49
CA SER A 57 1.07 -2.99 -22.99
C SER A 57 1.62 -2.04 -21.92
N GLY A 58 2.82 -1.49 -22.17
CA GLY A 58 3.54 -0.63 -21.23
C GLY A 58 4.44 -1.40 -20.29
N LYS A 59 5.11 -0.70 -19.39
CA LYS A 59 6.10 -1.25 -18.47
C LYS A 59 5.89 -0.78 -17.05
N VAL A 60 6.29 -1.60 -16.09
CA VAL A 60 6.42 -1.27 -14.67
C VAL A 60 7.86 -1.53 -14.28
N LEU A 61 8.55 -0.48 -13.84
CA LEU A 61 9.94 -0.54 -13.38
C LEU A 61 9.97 -0.28 -11.88
N PHE A 62 10.69 -1.10 -11.15
CA PHE A 62 10.93 -0.92 -9.71
C PHE A 62 12.43 -0.95 -9.46
N LYS A 63 12.98 0.11 -8.85
CA LYS A 63 14.44 0.30 -8.68
C LYS A 63 15.21 0.22 -10.02
N GLY A 64 14.60 0.71 -11.11
CA GLY A 64 15.16 0.64 -12.45
C GLY A 64 15.08 -0.74 -13.12
N GLN A 65 14.59 -1.77 -12.43
CA GLN A 65 14.40 -3.12 -12.96
C GLN A 65 12.98 -3.29 -13.51
N ASP A 66 12.87 -3.86 -14.71
CA ASP A 66 11.57 -4.20 -15.30
C ASP A 66 10.93 -5.40 -14.56
N ILE A 67 9.81 -5.13 -13.89
CA ILE A 67 8.99 -6.11 -13.16
C ILE A 67 7.67 -6.41 -13.86
N THR A 68 7.52 -6.00 -15.11
CA THR A 68 6.27 -6.11 -15.87
C THR A 68 5.81 -7.57 -15.96
N GLY A 69 4.63 -7.85 -15.42
CA GLY A 69 4.05 -9.19 -15.42
C GLY A 69 4.70 -10.18 -14.46
N PHE A 70 5.52 -9.72 -13.52
CA PHE A 70 5.98 -10.57 -12.42
C PHE A 70 4.78 -11.06 -11.60
N SER A 71 4.91 -12.26 -11.02
CA SER A 71 3.91 -12.75 -10.07
C SER A 71 3.97 -11.95 -8.76
N PRO A 72 2.86 -11.86 -7.98
CA PRO A 72 2.83 -11.13 -6.72
C PRO A 72 3.97 -11.53 -5.76
N HIS A 73 4.27 -12.82 -5.68
CA HIS A 73 5.36 -13.34 -4.88
C HIS A 73 6.74 -12.74 -5.28
N ASN A 74 7.00 -12.61 -6.57
CA ASN A 74 8.24 -12.03 -7.07
C ASN A 74 8.30 -10.52 -6.82
N VAL A 75 7.16 -9.83 -6.94
CA VAL A 75 7.05 -8.39 -6.64
C VAL A 75 7.36 -8.12 -5.16
N VAL A 76 6.79 -8.93 -4.24
CA VAL A 76 7.07 -8.84 -2.79
C VAL A 76 8.56 -9.08 -2.51
N ARG A 77 9.19 -10.05 -3.17
CA ARG A 77 10.64 -10.31 -3.03
C ARG A 77 11.52 -9.16 -3.46
N MET A 78 11.04 -8.30 -4.35
CA MET A 78 11.75 -7.07 -4.77
C MET A 78 11.66 -5.96 -3.72
N GLY A 79 10.81 -6.12 -2.68
CA GLY A 79 10.57 -5.15 -1.63
C GLY A 79 9.37 -4.23 -1.88
N LEU A 80 8.49 -4.57 -2.83
CA LEU A 80 7.24 -3.87 -3.07
C LEU A 80 6.07 -4.70 -2.52
N VAL A 81 5.43 -4.22 -1.46
CA VAL A 81 4.37 -4.94 -0.74
C VAL A 81 3.06 -4.18 -0.83
N ARG A 82 1.96 -4.89 -0.98
CA ARG A 82 0.61 -4.32 -0.97
C ARG A 82 -0.18 -4.82 0.22
N THR A 83 -0.87 -3.89 0.91
CA THR A 83 -1.94 -4.26 1.83
C THR A 83 -3.18 -4.64 1.01
N PHE A 84 -3.79 -5.78 1.29
CA PHE A 84 -4.92 -6.27 0.52
C PHE A 84 -6.24 -5.74 1.09
N GLN A 85 -7.18 -5.41 0.19
CA GLN A 85 -8.56 -5.05 0.51
C GLN A 85 -9.35 -6.21 1.16
N ILE A 86 -8.87 -7.45 1.01
CA ILE A 86 -9.43 -8.65 1.65
C ILE A 86 -8.44 -9.05 2.74
N THR A 87 -8.86 -8.89 3.95
CA THR A 87 -8.19 -9.17 5.22
C THR A 87 -7.37 -10.45 5.17
N THR A 88 -6.06 -10.30 5.02
CA THR A 88 -5.11 -11.42 5.19
C THR A 88 -4.76 -11.61 6.67
N VAL A 89 -5.62 -11.11 7.55
CA VAL A 89 -5.47 -11.29 8.99
C VAL A 89 -6.01 -12.67 9.36
N PHE A 90 -5.16 -13.48 9.93
CA PHE A 90 -5.59 -14.76 10.48
C PHE A 90 -6.37 -14.50 11.78
N SER A 91 -7.69 -14.58 11.69
CA SER A 91 -8.62 -14.16 12.74
C SER A 91 -8.42 -14.88 14.08
N ASP A 92 -7.98 -16.13 14.04
CA ASP A 92 -7.78 -16.99 15.21
C ASP A 92 -6.34 -16.97 15.74
N LEU A 93 -5.47 -16.17 15.16
CA LEU A 93 -4.13 -15.90 15.67
C LEU A 93 -4.10 -14.55 16.42
N SER A 94 -3.17 -14.42 17.35
CA SER A 94 -2.91 -13.19 18.06
C SER A 94 -2.31 -12.11 17.11
N VAL A 95 -2.36 -10.85 17.53
CA VAL A 95 -1.71 -9.73 16.84
C VAL A 95 -0.24 -10.05 16.57
N LEU A 96 0.48 -10.50 17.59
CA LEU A 96 1.91 -10.80 17.48
C LEU A 96 2.22 -11.92 16.49
N GLU A 97 1.41 -12.98 16.51
CA GLU A 97 1.55 -14.09 15.56
C GLU A 97 1.27 -13.68 14.13
N ASN A 98 0.24 -12.85 13.90
CA ASN A 98 -0.06 -12.30 12.58
C ASN A 98 1.11 -11.48 12.02
N ILE A 99 1.68 -10.57 12.82
CA ILE A 99 2.82 -9.75 12.40
C ILE A 99 4.04 -10.63 12.10
N ARG A 100 4.30 -11.64 12.94
CA ARG A 100 5.38 -12.60 12.73
C ARG A 100 5.25 -13.32 11.40
N LEU A 101 4.04 -13.74 11.03
CA LEU A 101 3.79 -14.40 9.73
C LEU A 101 4.18 -13.48 8.55
N GLY A 102 3.92 -12.18 8.65
CA GLY A 102 4.38 -11.20 7.65
C GLY A 102 5.89 -11.23 7.42
N SER A 103 6.67 -11.45 8.48
CA SER A 103 8.13 -11.58 8.38
C SER A 103 8.60 -12.84 7.64
N HIS A 104 7.79 -13.91 7.65
CA HIS A 104 8.11 -15.16 6.95
C HIS A 104 7.93 -15.07 5.43
N LEU A 105 7.18 -14.10 4.91
CA LEU A 105 6.96 -13.94 3.45
C LEU A 105 8.27 -13.74 2.66
N LEU A 106 9.30 -13.17 3.31
CA LEU A 106 10.64 -12.97 2.72
C LEU A 106 11.71 -13.92 3.29
N ALA A 107 11.43 -14.57 4.41
CA ALA A 107 12.37 -15.52 5.00
C ALA A 107 12.52 -16.72 4.04
N LYS A 108 13.71 -16.87 3.46
CA LYS A 108 14.12 -18.10 2.78
C LYS A 108 14.29 -19.21 3.83
N LEU A 109 13.18 -19.66 4.42
CA LEU A 109 13.22 -20.84 5.27
C LEU A 109 13.27 -22.05 4.33
N SER A 110 14.37 -22.81 4.40
CA SER A 110 14.46 -24.12 3.76
C SER A 110 13.50 -25.03 4.52
N PHE A 111 12.78 -25.88 3.80
CA PHE A 111 11.92 -26.94 4.38
C PHE A 111 12.64 -27.78 5.46
N TRP A 112 13.97 -27.91 5.32
CA TRP A 112 14.83 -28.61 6.27
C TRP A 112 15.13 -27.82 7.54
N ASP A 113 15.04 -26.49 7.48
CA ASP A 113 15.27 -25.65 8.66
C ASP A 113 14.08 -25.73 9.64
N ASP A 114 12.86 -25.98 9.16
CA ASP A 114 11.67 -26.12 10.02
C ASP A 114 11.60 -27.48 10.76
N LEU A 115 12.31 -28.49 10.25
CA LEU A 115 12.29 -29.84 10.81
C LEU A 115 13.28 -30.04 11.97
N LEU A 116 14.31 -29.20 12.07
CA LEU A 116 15.38 -29.32 13.06
C LEU A 116 15.39 -28.12 13.99
N THR A 117 14.89 -28.25 15.23
CA THR A 117 14.92 -27.23 16.29
C THR A 117 16.37 -26.93 16.73
N THR A 118 17.13 -26.23 15.89
CA THR A 118 18.50 -25.86 16.18
C THR A 118 18.57 -24.62 17.09
N PRO A 119 19.66 -24.41 17.87
CA PRO A 119 19.87 -23.17 18.63
C PRO A 119 19.82 -21.91 17.75
N TYR A 120 20.21 -22.02 16.47
CA TYR A 120 20.13 -20.96 15.48
C TYR A 120 18.67 -20.56 15.19
N GLN A 121 17.77 -21.52 15.02
CA GLN A 121 16.34 -21.26 14.81
C GLN A 121 15.69 -20.58 16.00
N ARG A 122 15.98 -21.05 17.23
CA ARG A 122 15.46 -20.41 18.45
C ARG A 122 15.91 -18.95 18.58
N ARG A 123 17.12 -18.62 18.14
CA ARG A 123 17.60 -17.24 18.12
C ARG A 123 16.87 -16.42 17.07
N LYS A 124 16.70 -16.96 15.86
CA LYS A 124 15.97 -16.31 14.76
C LYS A 124 14.51 -16.08 15.11
N GLU A 125 13.83 -17.05 15.72
CA GLU A 125 12.48 -16.88 16.23
C GLU A 125 12.37 -15.75 17.26
N LYS A 126 13.29 -15.69 18.22
CA LYS A 126 13.33 -14.57 19.18
C LYS A 126 13.51 -13.21 18.50
N GLU A 127 14.34 -13.13 17.49
CA GLU A 127 14.55 -11.90 16.70
C GLU A 127 13.26 -11.50 15.94
N LEU A 128 12.56 -12.46 15.33
CA LEU A 128 11.28 -12.23 14.66
C LEU A 128 10.18 -11.80 15.65
N PHE A 129 10.12 -12.41 16.84
CA PHE A 129 9.18 -12.00 17.88
C PHE A 129 9.48 -10.58 18.38
N ALA A 130 10.73 -10.25 18.63
CA ALA A 130 11.13 -8.91 19.06
C ALA A 130 10.80 -7.84 17.99
N LYS A 131 11.05 -8.17 16.71
CA LYS A 131 10.68 -7.31 15.59
C LYS A 131 9.17 -7.11 15.52
N ALA A 132 8.39 -8.19 15.64
CA ALA A 132 6.93 -8.13 15.61
C ALA A 132 6.38 -7.27 16.77
N ALA A 133 6.93 -7.41 17.98
CA ALA A 133 6.56 -6.58 19.13
C ALA A 133 6.88 -5.09 18.89
N THR A 134 8.06 -4.77 18.34
CA THR A 134 8.43 -3.39 17.97
C THR A 134 7.49 -2.80 16.92
N LEU A 135 7.05 -3.60 15.94
CA LEU A 135 6.08 -3.17 14.95
C LEU A 135 4.69 -2.97 15.57
N ALA A 136 4.26 -3.86 16.47
CA ALA A 136 3.01 -3.71 17.19
C ALA A 136 2.98 -2.38 17.98
N GLU A 137 4.03 -2.09 18.74
CA GLU A 137 4.18 -0.81 19.46
C GLU A 137 4.10 0.39 18.50
N PHE A 138 4.86 0.34 17.39
CA PHE A 138 4.90 1.39 16.39
C PHE A 138 3.53 1.71 15.78
N LEU A 139 2.67 0.70 15.64
CA LEU A 139 1.34 0.79 15.04
C LEU A 139 0.21 0.94 16.06
N GLY A 140 0.53 1.21 17.33
CA GLY A 140 -0.47 1.39 18.39
C GLY A 140 -1.17 0.10 18.83
N LEU A 141 -0.54 -1.05 18.58
CA LEU A 141 -1.06 -2.39 18.94
C LEU A 141 -0.30 -3.03 20.12
N GLY A 142 0.56 -2.27 20.81
CA GLY A 142 1.45 -2.80 21.84
C GLY A 142 0.74 -3.47 23.02
N ASP A 143 -0.36 -2.89 23.48
CA ASP A 143 -1.22 -3.41 24.55
C ASP A 143 -2.10 -4.59 24.10
N LYS A 144 -2.17 -4.88 22.80
CA LYS A 144 -3.05 -5.87 22.14
C LYS A 144 -2.29 -7.06 21.56
N THR A 145 -0.99 -7.16 21.81
CA THR A 145 -0.12 -8.18 21.20
C THR A 145 -0.61 -9.60 21.36
N ASN A 146 -1.26 -9.93 22.50
CA ASN A 146 -1.81 -11.25 22.81
C ASN A 146 -3.31 -11.38 22.46
N GLU A 147 -3.96 -10.31 21.99
CA GLU A 147 -5.36 -10.32 21.60
C GLU A 147 -5.53 -11.04 20.26
N LEU A 148 -6.60 -11.84 20.12
CA LEU A 148 -6.93 -12.47 18.85
C LEU A 148 -7.37 -11.40 17.86
N ALA A 149 -6.90 -11.50 16.62
CA ALA A 149 -7.17 -10.52 15.58
C ALA A 149 -8.66 -10.27 15.31
N LYS A 150 -9.52 -11.28 15.49
CA LYS A 150 -10.99 -11.16 15.36
C LYS A 150 -11.63 -10.27 16.41
N ASN A 151 -10.96 -10.02 17.54
CA ASN A 151 -11.49 -9.20 18.63
C ASN A 151 -11.12 -7.72 18.51
N LEU A 152 -10.24 -7.38 17.57
CA LEU A 152 -9.80 -6.02 17.34
C LEU A 152 -10.92 -5.15 16.76
N SER A 153 -10.93 -3.85 17.09
CA SER A 153 -11.72 -2.85 16.37
C SER A 153 -11.29 -2.78 14.91
N HIS A 154 -12.15 -2.24 14.04
CA HIS A 154 -11.85 -2.10 12.62
C HIS A 154 -10.56 -1.31 12.37
N GLY A 155 -10.35 -0.20 13.09
CA GLY A 155 -9.11 0.59 13.00
C GLY A 155 -7.87 -0.21 13.41
N HIS A 156 -7.94 -0.99 14.49
CA HIS A 156 -6.83 -1.86 14.90
C HIS A 156 -6.59 -3.01 13.91
N GLN A 157 -7.63 -3.54 13.26
CA GLN A 157 -7.45 -4.54 12.19
C GLN A 157 -6.69 -3.95 11.00
N ARG A 158 -6.99 -2.71 10.59
CA ARG A 158 -6.26 -2.00 9.54
C ARG A 158 -4.80 -1.71 9.94
N ALA A 159 -4.58 -1.32 11.19
CA ALA A 159 -3.22 -1.18 11.72
C ALA A 159 -2.46 -2.50 11.70
N LEU A 160 -3.12 -3.61 12.03
CA LEU A 160 -2.53 -4.96 11.96
C LEU A 160 -2.19 -5.37 10.51
N GLU A 161 -3.06 -5.12 9.55
CA GLU A 161 -2.77 -5.35 8.12
C GLU A 161 -1.52 -4.60 7.68
N PHE A 162 -1.40 -3.35 8.12
CA PHE A 162 -0.22 -2.54 7.83
C PHE A 162 1.03 -3.07 8.53
N ALA A 163 0.90 -3.55 9.79
CA ALA A 163 1.99 -4.19 10.52
C ALA A 163 2.52 -5.43 9.80
N ILE A 164 1.62 -6.29 9.30
CA ILE A 164 1.96 -7.48 8.53
C ILE A 164 2.74 -7.11 7.26
N ALA A 165 2.31 -6.06 6.54
CA ALA A 165 3.02 -5.59 5.36
C ALA A 165 4.42 -5.07 5.71
N LEU A 166 4.57 -4.28 6.78
CA LEU A 166 5.86 -3.73 7.22
C LEU A 166 6.80 -4.79 7.80
N ALA A 167 6.26 -5.91 8.30
CA ALA A 167 7.07 -7.00 8.86
C ALA A 167 8.03 -7.63 7.85
N SER A 168 7.74 -7.50 6.56
CA SER A 168 8.60 -7.95 5.46
C SER A 168 9.73 -6.98 5.07
N ASP A 169 9.96 -5.88 5.83
CA ASP A 169 10.96 -4.83 5.53
C ASP A 169 10.84 -4.28 4.09
N PRO A 170 9.68 -3.79 3.69
CA PRO A 170 9.49 -3.32 2.32
C PRO A 170 10.25 -2.01 2.08
N GLU A 171 10.72 -1.80 0.84
CA GLU A 171 11.18 -0.48 0.38
C GLU A 171 10.00 0.41 -0.06
N MET A 172 8.90 -0.23 -0.46
CA MET A 172 7.66 0.45 -0.86
C MET A 172 6.43 -0.32 -0.42
N VAL A 173 5.42 0.39 0.08
CA VAL A 173 4.10 -0.18 0.36
C VAL A 173 3.02 0.47 -0.51
N LEU A 174 2.12 -0.37 -1.01
CA LEU A 174 0.90 0.04 -1.68
C LEU A 174 -0.24 -0.08 -0.69
N LEU A 175 -0.89 1.04 -0.35
CA LEU A 175 -2.02 1.08 0.58
C LEU A 175 -3.32 1.29 -0.20
N ASP A 176 -4.24 0.36 -0.06
CA ASP A 176 -5.54 0.39 -0.75
C ASP A 176 -6.62 0.77 0.27
N GLU A 177 -7.10 2.02 0.20
CA GLU A 177 -8.10 2.61 1.08
C GLU A 177 -7.81 2.38 2.58
N PRO A 178 -6.61 2.80 3.07
CA PRO A 178 -6.15 2.48 4.42
C PRO A 178 -7.03 3.03 5.55
N VAL A 179 -7.89 4.02 5.29
CA VAL A 179 -8.77 4.63 6.31
C VAL A 179 -10.26 4.38 6.06
N ALA A 180 -10.61 3.49 5.12
CA ALA A 180 -12.00 3.18 4.86
C ALA A 180 -12.73 2.68 6.11
N GLY A 181 -13.85 3.33 6.47
CA GLY A 181 -14.68 2.95 7.63
C GLY A 181 -14.11 3.35 9.00
N MET A 182 -13.03 4.14 9.05
CA MET A 182 -12.45 4.66 10.29
C MET A 182 -13.16 5.93 10.78
N SER A 183 -13.13 6.16 12.11
CA SER A 183 -13.48 7.44 12.71
C SER A 183 -12.44 8.52 12.34
N SER A 184 -12.77 9.79 12.63
CA SER A 184 -11.83 10.89 12.38
C SER A 184 -10.55 10.76 13.22
N GLU A 185 -10.64 10.24 14.44
CA GLU A 185 -9.48 10.03 15.32
C GLU A 185 -8.61 8.87 14.79
N GLU A 186 -9.21 7.75 14.43
CA GLU A 186 -8.50 6.62 13.83
C GLU A 186 -7.81 7.01 12.51
N THR A 187 -8.47 7.83 11.68
CA THR A 187 -7.91 8.38 10.44
C THR A 187 -6.67 9.24 10.73
N GLN A 188 -6.73 10.13 11.74
CA GLN A 188 -5.57 10.95 12.12
C GLN A 188 -4.40 10.09 12.62
N GLU A 189 -4.69 9.06 13.40
CA GLU A 189 -3.66 8.14 13.88
C GLU A 189 -3.04 7.36 12.70
N MET A 190 -3.84 6.87 11.77
CA MET A 190 -3.33 6.20 10.57
C MET A 190 -2.47 7.14 9.72
N MET A 191 -2.87 8.39 9.55
CA MET A 191 -2.05 9.39 8.85
C MET A 191 -0.70 9.60 9.55
N ARG A 192 -0.67 9.63 10.88
CA ARG A 192 0.56 9.73 11.68
C ARG A 192 1.47 8.53 11.44
N ILE A 193 0.90 7.32 11.46
CA ILE A 193 1.61 6.07 11.22
C ILE A 193 2.20 6.04 9.80
N ILE A 194 1.44 6.44 8.77
CA ILE A 194 1.91 6.48 7.38
C ILE A 194 3.09 7.45 7.23
N ARG A 195 3.00 8.64 7.82
CA ARG A 195 4.12 9.60 7.81
C ARG A 195 5.35 9.03 8.51
N ALA A 196 5.18 8.46 9.70
CA ALA A 196 6.27 7.86 10.45
C ALA A 196 6.91 6.66 9.71
N THR A 197 6.12 5.92 8.91
CA THR A 197 6.60 4.85 8.04
C THR A 197 7.48 5.41 6.92
N ARG A 198 7.06 6.50 6.28
CA ARG A 198 7.88 7.21 5.28
C ARG A 198 9.18 7.73 5.91
N ASP A 199 9.11 8.29 7.11
CA ASP A 199 10.29 8.84 7.82
C ASP A 199 11.30 7.76 8.20
N ARG A 200 10.88 6.49 8.25
CA ARG A 200 11.75 5.32 8.36
C ARG A 200 12.34 4.86 7.02
N GLY A 201 12.08 5.59 5.94
CA GLY A 201 12.64 5.33 4.60
C GLY A 201 11.77 4.44 3.70
N VAL A 202 10.57 4.06 4.13
CA VAL A 202 9.63 3.29 3.31
C VAL A 202 8.82 4.24 2.43
N THR A 203 8.85 4.03 1.12
CA THR A 203 8.03 4.79 0.17
C THR A 203 6.59 4.31 0.21
N VAL A 204 5.65 5.22 0.09
CA VAL A 204 4.22 4.90 0.16
C VAL A 204 3.52 5.35 -1.12
N LEU A 205 2.76 4.44 -1.74
CA LEU A 205 1.76 4.80 -2.75
C LEU A 205 0.40 4.37 -2.23
N LEU A 206 -0.54 5.30 -2.14
CA LEU A 206 -1.88 4.99 -1.66
C LEU A 206 -2.96 5.30 -2.69
N VAL A 207 -4.04 4.51 -2.63
CA VAL A 207 -5.33 4.81 -3.26
C VAL A 207 -6.28 5.22 -2.16
N GLU A 208 -6.91 6.38 -2.31
CA GLU A 208 -7.89 6.89 -1.34
C GLU A 208 -8.94 7.75 -2.03
N HIS A 209 -10.08 7.85 -1.39
CA HIS A 209 -11.17 8.76 -1.77
C HIS A 209 -11.42 9.83 -0.71
N ASP A 210 -10.85 9.72 0.49
CA ASP A 210 -10.84 10.79 1.50
C ASP A 210 -9.84 11.88 1.10
N MET A 211 -10.37 12.93 0.45
CA MET A 211 -9.57 14.04 -0.02
C MET A 211 -8.87 14.79 1.11
N LYS A 212 -9.46 14.83 2.34
CA LYS A 212 -8.82 15.48 3.49
C LYS A 212 -7.53 14.75 3.87
N MET A 213 -7.60 13.41 3.95
CA MET A 213 -6.42 12.59 4.20
C MET A 213 -5.37 12.80 3.11
N VAL A 214 -5.75 12.61 1.85
CA VAL A 214 -4.84 12.68 0.70
C VAL A 214 -4.10 14.02 0.64
N MET A 215 -4.84 15.15 0.76
CA MET A 215 -4.28 16.49 0.73
C MET A 215 -3.34 16.78 1.90
N ASN A 216 -3.53 16.10 3.03
CA ASN A 216 -2.69 16.30 4.20
C ASN A 216 -1.38 15.52 4.17
N ILE A 217 -1.33 14.31 3.58
CA ILE A 217 -0.16 13.44 3.71
C ILE A 217 0.62 13.24 2.41
N CYS A 218 -0.02 13.33 1.24
CA CYS A 218 0.65 13.11 -0.02
C CYS A 218 1.51 14.30 -0.43
N THR A 219 2.65 14.01 -1.03
CA THR A 219 3.54 15.02 -1.63
C THR A 219 3.25 15.22 -3.11
N ASN A 220 2.81 14.16 -3.78
CA ASN A 220 2.41 14.19 -5.18
C ASN A 220 1.15 13.33 -5.41
N LEU A 221 0.31 13.75 -6.34
CA LEU A 221 -0.97 13.12 -6.66
C LEU A 221 -1.07 12.85 -8.15
N TYR A 222 -1.57 11.68 -8.49
CA TYR A 222 -1.95 11.27 -9.83
C TYR A 222 -3.46 11.10 -9.87
N VAL A 223 -4.11 11.83 -10.75
CA VAL A 223 -5.57 11.78 -10.91
C VAL A 223 -5.91 10.95 -12.11
N LEU A 224 -6.66 9.88 -11.87
CA LEU A 224 -7.16 8.99 -12.93
C LEU A 224 -8.65 9.25 -13.17
N ASN A 225 -9.05 9.32 -14.43
CA ASN A 225 -10.45 9.42 -14.82
C ASN A 225 -10.70 8.59 -16.10
N PHE A 226 -11.69 7.69 -16.06
CA PHE A 226 -12.00 6.76 -17.15
C PHE A 226 -10.77 6.10 -17.78
N GLY A 227 -9.85 5.62 -16.95
CA GLY A 227 -8.64 4.93 -17.38
C GLY A 227 -7.51 5.82 -17.88
N ASN A 228 -7.68 7.14 -17.96
CA ASN A 228 -6.66 8.09 -18.44
C ASN A 228 -6.14 8.97 -17.30
N LYS A 229 -4.86 9.36 -17.37
CA LYS A 229 -4.30 10.37 -16.47
C LYS A 229 -4.93 11.74 -16.76
N LEU A 230 -5.66 12.28 -15.80
CA LEU A 230 -6.33 13.57 -15.91
C LEU A 230 -5.41 14.72 -15.48
N ALA A 231 -4.67 14.51 -14.38
CA ALA A 231 -3.76 15.50 -13.83
C ALA A 231 -2.68 14.82 -12.98
N GLU A 232 -1.60 15.56 -12.74
CA GLU A 232 -0.50 15.19 -11.87
C GLU A 232 0.05 16.45 -11.21
N GLY A 233 0.44 16.38 -9.94
CA GLY A 233 1.05 17.49 -9.22
C GLY A 233 0.91 17.39 -7.71
N ASN A 234 1.41 18.42 -7.02
CA ASN A 234 1.23 18.49 -5.58
C ASN A 234 -0.24 18.75 -5.18
N PRO A 235 -0.62 18.55 -3.92
CA PRO A 235 -2.01 18.73 -3.47
C PRO A 235 -2.61 20.08 -3.84
N GLN A 236 -1.84 21.19 -3.74
CA GLN A 236 -2.33 22.54 -4.05
C GLN A 236 -2.63 22.70 -5.55
N GLN A 237 -1.77 22.15 -6.42
CA GLN A 237 -1.98 22.17 -7.87
C GLN A 237 -3.22 21.36 -8.28
N ILE A 238 -3.41 20.19 -7.64
CA ILE A 238 -4.56 19.32 -7.91
C ILE A 238 -5.87 19.98 -7.44
N CYS A 239 -5.87 20.60 -6.26
CA CYS A 239 -7.01 21.38 -5.76
C CYS A 239 -7.43 22.54 -6.67
N ALA A 240 -6.47 23.20 -7.31
CA ALA A 240 -6.73 24.33 -8.21
C ALA A 240 -7.08 23.90 -9.64
N ASN A 241 -7.02 22.61 -9.96
CA ASN A 241 -7.23 22.11 -11.33
C ASN A 241 -8.72 21.97 -11.64
N GLU A 242 -9.24 22.82 -12.53
CA GLU A 242 -10.65 22.83 -12.92
C GLU A 242 -11.14 21.48 -13.49
N SER A 243 -10.31 20.77 -14.24
CA SER A 243 -10.65 19.46 -14.79
C SER A 243 -10.83 18.43 -13.69
N VAL A 244 -10.00 18.47 -12.63
CA VAL A 244 -10.12 17.59 -11.47
C VAL A 244 -11.38 17.93 -10.67
N ILE A 245 -11.62 19.23 -10.42
CA ILE A 245 -12.83 19.70 -9.74
C ILE A 245 -14.08 19.21 -10.47
N SER A 246 -14.14 19.39 -11.78
CA SER A 246 -15.27 18.93 -12.61
C SER A 246 -15.46 17.42 -12.58
N ALA A 247 -14.36 16.64 -12.62
CA ALA A 247 -14.43 15.17 -12.63
C ALA A 247 -14.87 14.56 -11.29
N TYR A 248 -14.56 15.20 -10.17
CA TYR A 248 -14.86 14.69 -8.81
C TYR A 248 -16.19 15.18 -8.27
N LEU A 249 -16.57 16.42 -8.57
CA LEU A 249 -17.54 17.18 -7.78
C LEU A 249 -18.71 17.70 -8.60
N GLY A 250 -18.69 17.47 -9.93
CA GLY A 250 -19.67 18.11 -10.81
C GLY A 250 -19.43 19.64 -10.86
N SER A 251 -20.14 20.32 -11.76
CA SER A 251 -19.91 21.74 -12.08
C SER A 251 -20.27 22.75 -10.97
N GLU A 252 -20.71 22.32 -9.79
CA GLU A 252 -21.24 23.20 -8.74
C GLU A 252 -20.38 23.31 -7.46
N TYR A 253 -19.27 22.56 -7.34
CA TYR A 253 -18.49 22.53 -6.10
C TYR A 253 -17.22 23.39 -6.16
N LYS A 254 -17.08 24.31 -5.21
CA LYS A 254 -15.83 25.01 -4.94
C LYS A 254 -15.10 24.32 -3.79
N PRO A 255 -13.94 23.70 -4.00
CA PRO A 255 -13.22 23.05 -2.93
C PRO A 255 -12.74 24.09 -1.91
N LYS A 256 -12.95 23.79 -0.63
CA LYS A 256 -12.22 24.41 0.47
C LYS A 256 -10.93 23.59 0.62
N CYS A 257 -9.87 24.04 0.01
CA CYS A 257 -8.51 23.54 0.22
C CYS A 257 -7.93 24.10 1.51
#